data_3f24c1762d35568e1fa837ec07a0aa8b
#
_entry.id   3f24c1762d35568e1fa837ec07a0aa8b
#
_cell.length_a   1.000
_cell.length_b   1.000
_cell.length_c   1.000
_cell.angle_alpha   90.00
_cell.angle_beta   90.00
_cell.angle_gamma   90.00
#
_symmetry.space_group_name_H-M   'P 1'
#
loop_
_entity.id
_entity.type
_entity.pdbx_description
1 polymer ?
#
loop_
_entity_poly.entity_id
_entity_poly.type
_entity_poly.pdbx_seq_one_letter_code
_entity_poly.pdbx_strand_id
1 'polypeptide(L)'
;MRFISVRELNTRPKEIWSKIKDEEVVITSNGKPIALLSGVTEENLTKTLRAIRRSRALIALEEMQKKSIESGLDKLTDSKIESEIQAVRKSRKR
;
A
#
# COMPACT_ATOMS: atom_id res chain seq x y z
N MET A 1 -6.32 -14.49 3.24
CA MET A 1 -6.58 -13.54 2.15
C MET A 1 -7.72 -14.05 1.27
N ARG A 2 -8.65 -13.21 0.94
CA ARG A 2 -9.82 -13.57 0.12
C ARG A 2 -9.95 -12.61 -1.05
N PHE A 3 -10.29 -13.17 -2.22
CA PHE A 3 -10.50 -12.38 -3.44
C PHE A 3 -11.99 -12.27 -3.71
N ILE A 4 -12.49 -11.05 -3.90
CA ILE A 4 -13.88 -10.80 -4.27
C ILE A 4 -13.92 -9.78 -5.40
N SER A 5 -14.99 -9.85 -6.21
CA SER A 5 -15.18 -8.88 -7.28
C SER A 5 -15.87 -7.62 -6.77
N VAL A 6 -15.76 -6.54 -7.52
CA VAL A 6 -16.52 -5.31 -7.25
C VAL A 6 -18.01 -5.59 -7.17
N ARG A 7 -18.48 -6.50 -8.02
CA ARG A 7 -19.88 -6.91 -8.06
C ARG A 7 -20.33 -7.55 -6.74
N GLU A 8 -19.51 -8.45 -6.18
CA GLU A 8 -19.79 -9.07 -4.88
C GLU A 8 -19.80 -8.03 -3.76
N LEU A 9 -18.89 -7.08 -3.81
CA LEU A 9 -18.84 -6.00 -2.82
C LEU A 9 -20.13 -5.17 -2.86
N ASN A 10 -20.62 -4.86 -4.05
CA ASN A 10 -21.85 -4.08 -4.20
C ASN A 10 -23.11 -4.87 -3.82
N THR A 11 -23.09 -6.19 -4.03
CA THR A 11 -24.25 -7.06 -3.80
C THR A 11 -24.37 -7.48 -2.34
N ARG A 12 -23.24 -7.76 -1.68
CA ARG A 12 -23.20 -8.29 -0.31
C ARG A 12 -22.22 -7.56 0.59
N PRO A 13 -22.39 -6.25 0.78
CA PRO A 13 -21.41 -5.47 1.56
C PRO A 13 -21.31 -5.92 3.01
N LYS A 14 -22.40 -6.31 3.65
CA LYS A 14 -22.38 -6.72 5.06
C LYS A 14 -21.50 -7.93 5.32
N GLU A 15 -21.56 -8.92 4.42
CA GLU A 15 -20.71 -10.12 4.53
C GLU A 15 -19.24 -9.76 4.45
N ILE A 16 -18.90 -8.82 3.57
CA ILE A 16 -17.52 -8.40 3.35
C ILE A 16 -17.00 -7.63 4.55
N TRP A 17 -17.78 -6.70 5.10
CA TRP A 17 -17.40 -5.97 6.31
C TRP A 17 -17.17 -6.89 7.49
N SER A 18 -17.91 -7.96 7.57
CA SER A 18 -17.73 -8.99 8.60
C SER A 18 -16.40 -9.74 8.40
N LYS A 19 -16.06 -10.06 7.17
CA LYS A 19 -14.84 -10.82 6.84
C LYS A 19 -13.54 -10.04 7.02
N ILE A 20 -13.55 -8.74 6.78
CA ILE A 20 -12.33 -7.93 6.91
C ILE A 20 -11.81 -7.83 8.34
N LYS A 21 -12.61 -8.19 9.33
CA LYS A 21 -12.17 -8.25 10.73
C LYS A 21 -11.18 -9.39 10.97
N ASP A 22 -11.31 -10.46 10.20
CA ASP A 22 -10.51 -11.67 10.37
C ASP A 22 -9.42 -11.84 9.33
N GLU A 23 -9.63 -11.31 8.13
CA GLU A 23 -8.67 -11.48 7.03
C GLU A 23 -8.72 -10.30 6.06
N GLU A 24 -7.66 -10.11 5.31
CA GLU A 24 -7.60 -9.12 4.24
C GLU A 24 -8.43 -9.58 3.05
N VAL A 25 -9.08 -8.64 2.40
CA VAL A 25 -9.93 -8.88 1.22
C VAL A 25 -9.39 -8.09 0.04
N VAL A 26 -9.11 -8.80 -1.06
CA VAL A 26 -8.65 -8.17 -2.30
C VAL A 26 -9.84 -7.97 -3.22
N ILE A 27 -10.06 -6.73 -3.65
CA ILE A 27 -11.12 -6.40 -4.60
C ILE A 27 -10.57 -6.50 -6.00
N THR A 28 -11.27 -7.24 -6.85
CA THR A 28 -10.87 -7.41 -8.25
C THR A 28 -11.88 -6.81 -9.20
N SER A 29 -11.40 -6.35 -10.35
CA SER A 29 -12.24 -5.89 -11.45
C SER A 29 -11.73 -6.54 -12.72
N ASN A 30 -12.61 -7.25 -13.43
CA ASN A 30 -12.24 -8.01 -14.63
C ASN A 30 -11.07 -8.98 -14.38
N GLY A 31 -11.08 -9.62 -13.20
CA GLY A 31 -10.05 -10.56 -12.80
C GLY A 31 -8.74 -9.95 -12.33
N LYS A 32 -8.63 -8.62 -12.30
CA LYS A 32 -7.41 -7.93 -11.87
C LYS A 32 -7.60 -7.27 -10.51
N PRO A 33 -6.62 -7.40 -9.60
CA PRO A 33 -6.70 -6.72 -8.30
C PRO A 33 -6.68 -5.21 -8.48
N ILE A 34 -7.59 -4.50 -7.81
CA ILE A 34 -7.66 -3.04 -7.85
C ILE A 34 -7.59 -2.40 -6.47
N ALA A 35 -7.91 -3.15 -5.42
CA ALA A 35 -7.94 -2.60 -4.07
C ALA A 35 -7.72 -3.68 -3.04
N LEU A 36 -7.30 -3.26 -1.86
CA LEU A 36 -7.15 -4.14 -0.71
C LEU A 36 -7.95 -3.54 0.44
N LEU A 37 -8.81 -4.37 1.05
CA LEU A 37 -9.55 -4.00 2.25
C LEU A 37 -8.96 -4.71 3.45
N SER A 38 -8.64 -3.94 4.48
CA SER A 38 -8.12 -4.46 5.73
C SER A 38 -8.88 -3.85 6.88
N GLY A 39 -9.22 -4.66 7.88
CA GLY A 39 -9.91 -4.18 9.06
C GLY A 39 -8.99 -3.28 9.89
N VAL A 40 -9.56 -2.18 10.40
CA VAL A 40 -8.85 -1.28 11.31
C VAL A 40 -9.77 -0.93 12.47
N THR A 41 -9.16 -0.51 13.59
CA THR A 41 -9.88 0.02 14.74
C THR A 41 -9.44 1.45 14.95
N GLU A 42 -10.18 2.18 15.79
CA GLU A 42 -9.78 3.55 16.16
C GLU A 42 -8.38 3.57 16.79
N GLU A 43 -8.06 2.54 17.57
CA GLU A 43 -6.77 2.44 18.24
C GLU A 43 -5.61 2.18 17.29
N ASN A 44 -5.82 1.35 16.28
CA ASN A 44 -4.73 0.96 15.38
C ASN A 44 -4.71 1.69 14.04
N LEU A 45 -5.70 2.53 13.76
CA LEU A 45 -5.82 3.23 12.46
C LEU A 45 -4.55 4.00 12.10
N THR A 46 -4.03 4.80 13.02
CA THR A 46 -2.83 5.59 12.79
C THR A 46 -1.60 4.71 12.52
N LYS A 47 -1.43 3.66 13.30
CA LYS A 47 -0.34 2.69 13.09
C LYS A 47 -0.44 2.03 11.73
N THR A 48 -1.65 1.61 11.35
CA THR A 48 -1.90 0.92 10.08
C THR A 48 -1.61 1.86 8.91
N LEU A 49 -2.05 3.11 8.97
CA LEU A 49 -1.76 4.10 7.94
C LEU A 49 -0.26 4.36 7.79
N ARG A 50 0.46 4.45 8.90
CA ARG A 50 1.92 4.61 8.87
C ARG A 50 2.61 3.44 8.21
N ALA A 51 2.16 2.23 8.52
CA ALA A 51 2.72 1.00 7.93
C ALA A 51 2.47 0.96 6.42
N ILE A 52 1.28 1.32 5.98
CA ILE A 52 0.93 1.37 4.56
C ILE A 52 1.80 2.41 3.83
N ARG A 53 1.93 3.60 4.39
CA ARG A 53 2.74 4.67 3.80
C ARG A 53 4.22 4.28 3.72
N ARG A 54 4.72 3.62 4.77
CA ARG A 54 6.08 3.09 4.77
C ARG A 54 6.29 2.05 3.68
N SER A 55 5.35 1.12 3.52
CA SER A 55 5.43 0.10 2.48
C SER A 55 5.43 0.72 1.09
N ARG A 56 4.60 1.72 0.85
CA ARG A 56 4.56 2.43 -0.42
C ARG A 56 5.87 3.15 -0.72
N ALA A 57 6.46 3.77 0.29
CA ALA A 57 7.75 4.44 0.16
C ALA A 57 8.86 3.45 -0.21
N LEU A 58 8.88 2.28 0.44
CA LEU A 58 9.86 1.24 0.14
C LEU A 58 9.70 0.71 -1.27
N ILE A 59 8.48 0.49 -1.72
CA ILE A 59 8.20 0.06 -3.10
C ILE A 59 8.70 1.11 -4.09
N ALA A 60 8.43 2.38 -3.84
CA ALA A 60 8.89 3.47 -4.69
C ALA A 60 10.42 3.52 -4.78
N LEU A 61 11.11 3.31 -3.64
CA LEU A 61 12.57 3.26 -3.60
C LEU A 61 13.12 2.09 -4.41
N GLU A 62 12.51 0.92 -4.29
CA GLU A 62 12.91 -0.27 -5.05
C GLU A 62 12.76 -0.04 -6.55
N GLU A 63 11.66 0.59 -6.97
CA GLU A 63 11.43 0.92 -8.38
C GLU A 63 12.44 1.94 -8.89
N MET A 64 12.78 2.94 -8.09
CA MET A 64 13.79 3.92 -8.44
C MET A 64 15.17 3.28 -8.62
N GLN A 65 15.55 2.40 -7.70
CA GLN A 65 16.81 1.67 -7.79
C GLN A 65 16.86 0.80 -9.04
N LYS A 66 15.78 0.11 -9.34
CA LYS A 66 15.69 -0.72 -10.54
C LYS A 66 15.85 0.10 -11.81
N LYS A 67 15.15 1.22 -11.91
CA LYS A 67 15.26 2.12 -13.05
C LYS A 67 16.67 2.69 -13.19
N SER A 68 17.28 3.01 -12.07
CA SER A 68 18.62 3.56 -12.02
C SER A 68 19.66 2.57 -12.55
N ILE A 69 19.57 1.33 -12.15
CA ILE A 69 20.43 0.24 -12.64
C ILE A 69 20.22 0.07 -14.14
N GLU A 70 18.97 0.00 -14.59
CA GLU A 70 18.63 -0.16 -16.01
C GLU A 70 19.14 0.97 -16.89
N SER A 71 19.13 2.21 -16.40
CA SER A 71 19.54 3.39 -17.15
C SER A 71 20.99 3.81 -16.93
N GLY A 72 21.72 3.13 -16.06
CA GLY A 72 23.11 3.46 -15.75
C GLY A 72 23.29 4.69 -14.90
N LEU A 73 22.26 5.11 -14.17
CA LEU A 73 22.26 6.31 -13.34
C LEU A 73 22.42 6.03 -11.86
N ASP A 74 23.04 4.89 -11.52
CA ASP A 74 23.17 4.42 -10.13
C ASP A 74 23.78 5.46 -9.19
N LYS A 75 24.76 6.22 -9.69
CA LYS A 75 25.47 7.20 -8.87
C LYS A 75 24.66 8.46 -8.56
N LEU A 76 23.59 8.71 -9.31
CA LEU A 76 22.74 9.89 -9.12
C LEU A 76 21.58 9.66 -8.17
N THR A 77 21.33 8.39 -7.82
CA THR A 77 20.12 8.02 -7.08
C THR A 77 20.23 8.08 -5.58
N ASP A 78 21.45 8.00 -5.02
CA ASP A 78 21.61 7.97 -3.57
C ASP A 78 21.01 9.20 -2.90
N SER A 79 21.28 10.40 -3.41
CA SER A 79 20.72 11.61 -2.84
C SER A 79 19.22 11.73 -3.03
N LYS A 80 18.68 11.23 -4.14
CA LYS A 80 17.24 11.21 -4.37
C LYS A 80 16.53 10.25 -3.40
N ILE A 81 17.12 9.09 -3.18
CA ILE A 81 16.59 8.10 -2.25
C ILE A 81 16.54 8.68 -0.84
N GLU A 82 17.62 9.32 -0.40
CA GLU A 82 17.66 9.98 0.90
C GLU A 82 16.61 11.08 1.03
N SER A 83 16.44 11.89 -0.01
CA SER A 83 15.45 12.95 -0.03
C SER A 83 14.04 12.41 0.14
N GLU A 84 13.72 11.29 -0.51
CA GLU A 84 12.41 10.67 -0.40
C GLU A 84 12.17 10.05 0.97
N ILE A 85 13.19 9.43 1.55
CA ILE A 85 13.11 8.90 2.90
C ILE A 85 12.86 10.02 3.91
N GLN A 86 13.55 11.13 3.78
CA GLN A 86 13.36 12.29 4.64
C GLN A 86 11.96 12.91 4.48
N ALA A 87 11.45 12.98 3.27
CA ALA A 87 10.11 13.48 3.01
C ALA A 87 9.05 12.62 3.71
N VAL A 88 9.21 11.30 3.66
CA VAL A 88 8.32 10.36 4.34
C VAL A 88 8.41 10.53 5.86
N ARG A 89 9.62 10.68 6.39
CA ARG A 89 9.84 10.92 7.84
C ARG A 89 9.20 12.22 8.29
N LYS A 90 9.34 13.29 7.52
CA LYS A 90 8.71 14.59 7.85
C LYS A 90 7.20 14.48 7.88
N SER A 91 6.58 13.77 6.94
CA SER A 91 5.14 13.60 6.93
C SER A 91 4.63 12.79 8.12
N ARG A 92 5.48 11.94 8.72
CA ARG A 92 5.13 11.18 9.93
C ARG A 92 5.14 12.00 11.21
N LYS A 93 5.92 13.07 11.25
CA LYS A 93 6.06 13.89 12.45
C LYS A 93 4.87 14.80 12.72
N ARG A 94 3.90 14.80 11.84
CA ARG A 94 2.67 15.58 12.01
C ARG A 94 1.56 14.72 12.66
#